data_d424f229f1bcd28dcd384fa1e164946c
#
_entry.id   d424f229f1bcd28dcd384fa1e164946c
#
_cell.length_a   1.000
_cell.length_b   1.000
_cell.length_c   1.000
_cell.angle_alpha   90.00
_cell.angle_beta   90.00
_cell.angle_gamma   90.00
#
_symmetry.space_group_name_H-M   'P 1'
#
loop_
_entity.id
_entity.type
_entity.pdbx_description
1 polymer ?
#
loop_
_entity_poly.entity_id
_entity_poly.type
_entity_poly.pdbx_seq_one_letter_code
_entity_poly.pdbx_strand_id
1 'polypeptide(L)'
;MTTFALKIAALICMVIDHLEKSGIVHQALLMELGLSIEASFACIQGMDFIGRMAFPIYAFLIAQGCGRTRNIGRYLLRLFLFALLSEIPYDLLLHELNVSGVRSFYITPFSHMNVLFTLFLGAAAIALYQRARPKLGRWVMMPLGLAGAALALILDTDYGALGVALIVAGYWPASRRGKLLGMAGVLAVLYLGYASDWFQNLYLDHFIRLLGALLGLGLAALCRPDRPCPRAKWLFYAAYPAHLAVLLAVRGIVGG
;
A
#
# COMPACT_ATOMS: atom_id res chain seq x y z
N MET A 1 -12.38 1.90 -17.33
CA MET A 1 -12.48 2.57 -16.01
C MET A 1 -11.75 3.90 -16.07
N THR A 2 -12.22 4.96 -15.38
CA THR A 2 -11.50 6.23 -15.27
C THR A 2 -10.46 6.20 -14.16
N THR A 3 -9.44 7.07 -14.21
CA THR A 3 -8.47 7.22 -13.12
C THR A 3 -9.13 7.61 -11.80
N PHE A 4 -10.23 8.35 -11.83
CA PHE A 4 -11.00 8.70 -10.63
C PHE A 4 -11.67 7.48 -10.01
N ALA A 5 -12.37 6.67 -10.80
CA ALA A 5 -13.01 5.44 -10.33
C ALA A 5 -11.98 4.44 -9.76
N LEU A 6 -10.79 4.35 -10.39
CA LEU A 6 -9.70 3.51 -9.88
C LEU A 6 -9.20 3.99 -8.51
N LYS A 7 -9.07 5.30 -8.31
CA LYS A 7 -8.69 5.88 -7.00
C LYS A 7 -9.72 5.62 -5.92
N ILE A 8 -11.02 5.72 -6.26
CA ILE A 8 -12.09 5.40 -5.30
C ILE A 8 -12.06 3.91 -4.94
N ALA A 9 -11.90 3.03 -5.93
CA ALA A 9 -11.77 1.59 -5.66
C ALA A 9 -10.57 1.30 -4.73
N ALA A 10 -9.40 1.89 -5.00
CA ALA A 10 -8.22 1.75 -4.14
C ALA A 10 -8.47 2.28 -2.72
N LEU A 11 -9.17 3.41 -2.59
CA LEU A 11 -9.52 3.99 -1.28
C LEU A 11 -10.44 3.06 -0.48
N ILE A 12 -11.47 2.50 -1.12
CA ILE A 12 -12.39 1.54 -0.47
C ILE A 12 -11.62 0.29 -0.02
N CYS A 13 -10.80 -0.31 -0.89
CA CYS A 13 -10.00 -1.47 -0.55
C CYS A 13 -9.04 -1.17 0.62
N MET A 14 -8.41 0.01 0.64
CA MET A 14 -7.51 0.45 1.70
C MET A 14 -8.24 0.62 3.05
N VAL A 15 -9.45 1.20 3.05
CA VAL A 15 -10.25 1.34 4.28
C VAL A 15 -10.64 -0.04 4.81
N ILE A 16 -11.00 -0.99 3.94
CA ILE A 16 -11.32 -2.37 4.34
C ILE A 16 -10.10 -3.06 4.94
N ASP A 17 -8.90 -2.91 4.34
CA ASP A 17 -7.64 -3.46 4.84
C ASP A 17 -7.32 -2.95 6.26
N HIS A 18 -7.41 -1.64 6.47
CA HIS A 18 -7.12 -1.06 7.78
C HIS A 18 -8.21 -1.34 8.82
N LEU A 19 -9.47 -1.43 8.40
CA LEU A 19 -10.56 -1.84 9.28
C LEU A 19 -10.36 -3.28 9.79
N GLU A 20 -9.95 -4.19 8.92
CA GLU A 20 -9.59 -5.57 9.29
C GLU A 20 -8.42 -5.58 10.27
N LYS A 21 -7.30 -4.92 9.93
CA LYS A 21 -6.07 -4.89 10.74
C LYS A 21 -6.24 -4.16 12.07
N SER A 22 -7.20 -3.28 12.21
CA SER A 22 -7.49 -2.56 13.46
C SER A 22 -8.02 -3.44 14.59
N GLY A 23 -8.44 -4.68 14.28
CA GLY A 23 -9.07 -5.60 15.23
C GLY A 23 -10.53 -5.30 15.54
N ILE A 24 -11.09 -4.17 15.11
CA ILE A 24 -12.48 -3.76 15.36
C ILE A 24 -13.46 -4.82 14.86
N VAL A 25 -13.25 -5.32 13.64
CA VAL A 25 -14.13 -6.32 13.03
C VAL A 25 -14.04 -7.65 13.76
N HIS A 26 -12.83 -8.08 14.14
CA HIS A 26 -12.64 -9.32 14.89
C HIS A 26 -13.40 -9.31 16.22
N GLN A 27 -13.30 -8.21 16.95
CA GLN A 27 -14.03 -8.01 18.21
C GLN A 27 -15.55 -8.02 17.98
N ALA A 28 -16.06 -7.27 17.00
CA ALA A 28 -17.48 -7.20 16.70
C ALA A 28 -18.06 -8.56 16.25
N LEU A 29 -17.37 -9.30 15.40
CA LEU A 29 -17.83 -10.60 14.90
C LEU A 29 -17.93 -11.65 16.02
N LEU A 30 -16.93 -11.73 16.89
CA LEU A 30 -16.88 -12.73 17.95
C LEU A 30 -17.70 -12.35 19.18
N MET A 31 -17.59 -11.10 19.66
CA MET A 31 -18.17 -10.70 20.93
C MET A 31 -19.61 -10.19 20.81
N GLU A 32 -19.91 -9.42 19.76
CA GLU A 32 -21.24 -8.82 19.64
C GLU A 32 -22.20 -9.65 18.79
N LEU A 33 -21.72 -10.24 17.69
CA LEU A 33 -22.57 -11.06 16.81
C LEU A 33 -22.54 -12.55 17.16
N GLY A 34 -21.63 -13.00 18.03
CA GLY A 34 -21.53 -14.39 18.49
C GLY A 34 -21.30 -15.38 17.34
N LEU A 35 -20.63 -14.98 16.27
CA LEU A 35 -20.33 -15.84 15.13
C LEU A 35 -19.33 -16.93 15.54
N SER A 36 -19.42 -18.08 14.87
CA SER A 36 -18.40 -19.11 15.05
C SER A 36 -17.02 -18.62 14.63
N ILE A 37 -15.99 -19.24 15.19
CA ILE A 37 -14.58 -18.88 14.86
C ILE A 37 -14.33 -19.03 13.37
N GLU A 38 -14.85 -20.10 12.74
CA GLU A 38 -14.68 -20.34 11.31
C GLU A 38 -15.35 -19.26 10.45
N ALA A 39 -16.58 -18.84 10.82
CA ALA A 39 -17.31 -17.80 10.09
C ALA A 39 -16.59 -16.44 10.22
N SER A 40 -16.11 -16.12 11.43
CA SER A 40 -15.34 -14.90 11.68
C SER A 40 -14.03 -14.90 10.88
N PHE A 41 -13.32 -16.02 10.84
CA PHE A 41 -12.08 -16.17 10.09
C PHE A 41 -12.32 -16.01 8.58
N ALA A 42 -13.37 -16.64 8.02
CA ALA A 42 -13.72 -16.50 6.61
C ALA A 42 -14.04 -15.04 6.24
N CYS A 43 -14.72 -14.29 7.11
CA CYS A 43 -15.00 -12.88 6.90
C CYS A 43 -13.71 -12.05 6.87
N ILE A 44 -12.81 -12.27 7.83
CA ILE A 44 -11.51 -11.59 7.93
C ILE A 44 -10.64 -11.89 6.71
N GLN A 45 -10.56 -13.15 6.27
CA GLN A 45 -9.85 -13.51 5.03
C GLN A 45 -10.43 -12.82 3.80
N GLY A 46 -11.76 -12.70 3.71
CA GLY A 46 -12.40 -11.96 2.62
C GLY A 46 -12.03 -10.47 2.62
N MET A 47 -11.95 -9.86 3.79
CA MET A 47 -11.51 -8.46 3.93
C MET A 47 -10.03 -8.29 3.58
N ASP A 48 -9.15 -9.19 4.04
CA ASP A 48 -7.72 -9.19 3.68
C ASP A 48 -7.54 -9.34 2.15
N PHE A 49 -8.27 -10.26 1.50
CA PHE A 49 -8.26 -10.42 0.04
C PHE A 49 -8.58 -9.10 -0.68
N ILE A 50 -9.66 -8.41 -0.27
CA ILE A 50 -10.05 -7.11 -0.85
C ILE A 50 -9.00 -6.06 -0.55
N GLY A 51 -8.47 -6.03 0.66
CA GLY A 51 -7.44 -5.11 1.11
C GLY A 51 -6.19 -5.17 0.25
N ARG A 52 -5.73 -6.38 -0.11
CA ARG A 52 -4.54 -6.58 -0.97
C ARG A 52 -4.65 -5.96 -2.36
N MET A 53 -5.85 -5.65 -2.83
CA MET A 53 -6.05 -4.94 -4.10
C MET A 53 -5.55 -3.49 -4.05
N ALA A 54 -5.53 -2.85 -2.89
CA ALA A 54 -5.25 -1.42 -2.75
C ALA A 54 -3.83 -1.05 -3.20
N PHE A 55 -2.81 -1.73 -2.68
CA PHE A 55 -1.42 -1.34 -2.89
C PHE A 55 -0.97 -1.41 -4.36
N PRO A 56 -1.24 -2.47 -5.13
CA PRO A 56 -0.90 -2.50 -6.56
C PRO A 56 -1.56 -1.38 -7.38
N ILE A 57 -2.79 -1.00 -7.01
CA ILE A 57 -3.48 0.11 -7.64
C ILE A 57 -2.77 1.43 -7.32
N TYR A 58 -2.40 1.68 -6.04
CA TYR A 58 -1.67 2.89 -5.67
C TYR A 58 -0.28 2.94 -6.31
N ALA A 59 0.48 1.83 -6.31
CA ALA A 59 1.78 1.74 -6.96
C ALA A 59 1.69 2.11 -8.46
N PHE A 60 0.69 1.58 -9.16
CA PHE A 60 0.40 1.92 -10.55
C PHE A 60 0.05 3.39 -10.73
N LEU A 61 -0.81 3.95 -9.88
CA LEU A 61 -1.20 5.36 -9.93
C LEU A 61 -0.04 6.31 -9.64
N ILE A 62 0.84 5.97 -8.69
CA ILE A 62 2.07 6.72 -8.39
C ILE A 62 3.02 6.71 -9.58
N ALA A 63 3.29 5.53 -10.15
CA ALA A 63 4.14 5.39 -11.32
C ALA A 63 3.63 6.24 -12.51
N GLN A 64 2.32 6.24 -12.78
CA GLN A 64 1.71 7.09 -13.80
C GLN A 64 1.74 8.58 -13.42
N GLY A 65 1.51 8.90 -12.14
CA GLY A 65 1.54 10.25 -11.62
C GLY A 65 2.91 10.91 -11.82
N CYS A 66 3.99 10.18 -11.56
CA CYS A 66 5.36 10.64 -11.79
C CYS A 66 5.63 10.95 -13.28
N GLY A 67 5.02 10.20 -14.20
CA GLY A 67 5.16 10.44 -15.65
C GLY A 67 4.35 11.63 -16.18
N ARG A 68 3.34 12.10 -15.43
CA ARG A 68 2.39 13.12 -15.89
C ARG A 68 2.47 14.44 -15.13
N THR A 69 3.09 14.45 -13.97
CA THR A 69 3.16 15.67 -13.15
C THR A 69 4.08 16.71 -13.78
N ARG A 70 3.61 17.97 -13.81
CA ARG A 70 4.46 19.09 -14.25
C ARG A 70 5.52 19.49 -13.23
N ASN A 71 5.29 19.20 -11.94
CA ASN A 71 6.19 19.55 -10.86
C ASN A 71 6.34 18.36 -9.91
N ILE A 72 7.35 17.54 -10.20
CA ILE A 72 7.64 16.32 -9.42
C ILE A 72 8.05 16.65 -7.97
N GLY A 73 8.76 17.77 -7.75
CA GLY A 73 9.16 18.20 -6.39
C GLY A 73 7.96 18.49 -5.50
N ARG A 74 6.97 19.24 -6.01
CA ARG A 74 5.72 19.49 -5.25
C ARG A 74 4.89 18.22 -5.06
N TYR A 75 5.00 17.26 -5.96
CA TYR A 75 4.34 15.97 -5.84
C TYR A 75 4.95 15.16 -4.71
N LEU A 76 6.29 15.05 -4.67
CA LEU A 76 7.04 14.38 -3.61
C LEU A 76 6.82 15.04 -2.25
N LEU A 77 6.88 16.39 -2.20
CA LEU A 77 6.64 17.10 -0.95
C LEU A 77 5.26 16.80 -0.35
N ARG A 78 4.21 16.73 -1.18
CA ARG A 78 2.88 16.33 -0.69
C ARG A 78 2.85 14.91 -0.17
N LEU A 79 3.43 13.94 -0.90
CA LEU A 79 3.50 12.56 -0.43
C LEU A 79 4.21 12.46 0.93
N PHE A 80 5.34 13.15 1.07
CA PHE A 80 6.12 13.16 2.29
C PHE A 80 5.38 13.80 3.47
N LEU A 81 4.76 14.98 3.26
CA LEU A 81 4.01 15.66 4.32
C LEU A 81 2.80 14.84 4.80
N PHE A 82 2.08 14.20 3.86
CA PHE A 82 0.96 13.33 4.25
C PHE A 82 1.44 12.00 4.85
N ALA A 83 2.62 11.49 4.50
CA ALA A 83 3.25 10.36 5.18
C ALA A 83 3.53 10.69 6.65
N LEU A 84 4.17 11.83 6.92
CA LEU A 84 4.43 12.32 8.30
C LEU A 84 3.14 12.54 9.10
N LEU A 85 2.14 13.18 8.48
CA LEU A 85 0.85 13.43 9.14
C LEU A 85 0.10 12.15 9.50
N SER A 86 0.29 11.10 8.70
CA SER A 86 -0.41 9.83 8.86
C SER A 86 0.30 8.88 9.85
N GLU A 87 1.55 9.14 10.20
CA GLU A 87 2.35 8.23 11.02
C GLU A 87 1.76 8.05 12.41
N ILE A 88 1.41 9.14 13.08
CA ILE A 88 0.83 9.09 14.43
C ILE A 88 -0.46 8.25 14.47
N PRO A 89 -1.51 8.53 13.67
CA PRO A 89 -2.71 7.71 13.68
C PRO A 89 -2.46 6.29 13.16
N TYR A 90 -1.47 6.05 12.32
CA TYR A 90 -1.08 4.73 11.83
C TYR A 90 -0.48 3.90 12.96
N ASP A 91 0.52 4.43 13.67
CA ASP A 91 1.15 3.75 14.80
C ASP A 91 0.14 3.44 15.90
N LEU A 92 -0.69 4.42 16.29
CA LEU A 92 -1.71 4.24 17.31
C LEU A 92 -2.77 3.21 16.91
N LEU A 93 -3.13 3.10 15.64
CA LEU A 93 -4.16 2.16 15.18
C LEU A 93 -3.64 0.73 15.04
N LEU A 94 -2.43 0.55 14.49
CA LEU A 94 -1.97 -0.76 14.03
C LEU A 94 -0.86 -1.39 14.89
N HIS A 95 -0.09 -0.57 15.64
CA HIS A 95 1.04 -1.07 16.43
C HIS A 95 0.74 -1.25 17.93
N GLU A 96 -0.27 -0.59 18.46
CA GLU A 96 -0.63 -0.67 19.88
C GLU A 96 -1.17 -2.05 20.32
N LEU A 97 -1.53 -2.94 19.39
CA LEU A 97 -2.21 -4.21 19.66
C LEU A 97 -1.29 -5.40 19.96
N ASN A 98 0.02 -5.29 19.88
CA ASN A 98 0.86 -6.49 19.70
C ASN A 98 1.69 -6.95 20.88
N VAL A 99 1.45 -6.55 22.12
CA VAL A 99 2.16 -7.16 23.25
C VAL A 99 1.21 -7.57 24.37
N SER A 100 0.75 -8.81 24.33
CA SER A 100 0.31 -9.58 25.51
C SER A 100 -0.78 -8.95 26.39
N GLY A 101 -1.78 -8.27 25.82
CA GLY A 101 -2.90 -7.69 26.59
C GLY A 101 -2.52 -6.53 27.53
N VAL A 102 -1.25 -6.12 27.53
CA VAL A 102 -0.79 -4.93 28.23
C VAL A 102 -0.60 -3.83 27.20
N ARG A 103 -1.37 -2.74 27.32
CA ARG A 103 -1.15 -1.52 26.53
C ARG A 103 0.27 -1.03 26.78
N SER A 104 1.20 -1.41 25.91
CA SER A 104 2.56 -0.91 25.98
C SER A 104 2.57 0.50 25.40
N PHE A 105 2.68 1.50 26.26
CA PHE A 105 2.82 2.91 25.88
C PHE A 105 4.19 3.25 25.25
N TYR A 106 4.99 2.25 24.94
CA TYR A 106 6.25 2.44 24.20
C TYR A 106 5.97 2.42 22.70
N ILE A 107 5.26 3.44 22.24
CA ILE A 107 5.26 3.78 20.81
C ILE A 107 6.65 4.32 20.55
N THR A 108 7.49 3.54 19.86
CA THR A 108 8.69 4.10 19.23
C THR A 108 8.20 4.72 17.91
N PRO A 109 8.02 6.05 17.85
CA PRO A 109 7.56 6.68 16.62
C PRO A 109 8.52 6.31 15.48
N PHE A 110 7.97 6.00 14.31
CA PHE A 110 8.77 5.61 13.14
C PHE A 110 9.47 4.24 13.23
N SER A 111 9.02 3.33 14.08
CA SER A 111 9.55 1.95 14.11
C SER A 111 9.12 1.12 12.91
N HIS A 112 7.94 1.40 12.35
CA HIS A 112 7.41 0.77 11.14
C HIS A 112 6.60 1.81 10.35
N MET A 113 7.23 2.41 9.35
CA MET A 113 6.66 3.56 8.64
C MET A 113 5.52 3.16 7.72
N ASN A 114 4.45 3.98 7.69
CA ASN A 114 3.27 3.76 6.87
C ASN A 114 3.57 3.71 5.36
N VAL A 115 2.64 3.15 4.60
CA VAL A 115 2.76 2.91 3.14
C VAL A 115 3.06 4.15 2.30
N LEU A 116 2.70 5.36 2.76
CA LEU A 116 3.01 6.59 2.02
C LEU A 116 4.52 6.86 1.93
N PHE A 117 5.33 6.40 2.90
CA PHE A 117 6.79 6.44 2.80
C PHE A 117 7.30 5.52 1.69
N THR A 118 6.76 4.31 1.56
CA THR A 118 7.09 3.42 0.43
C THR A 118 6.74 4.07 -0.91
N LEU A 119 5.54 4.67 -1.01
CA LEU A 119 5.11 5.38 -2.21
C LEU A 119 5.99 6.60 -2.51
N PHE A 120 6.43 7.32 -1.46
CA PHE A 120 7.36 8.45 -1.58
C PHE A 120 8.74 7.99 -2.09
N LEU A 121 9.33 6.94 -1.51
CA LEU A 121 10.63 6.42 -1.92
C LEU A 121 10.64 5.92 -3.37
N GLY A 122 9.60 5.19 -3.77
CA GLY A 122 9.42 4.77 -5.16
C GLY A 122 9.27 5.96 -6.13
N ALA A 123 8.48 6.96 -5.76
CA ALA A 123 8.33 8.18 -6.54
C ALA A 123 9.61 9.01 -6.59
N ALA A 124 10.40 9.05 -5.51
CA ALA A 124 11.69 9.73 -5.45
C ALA A 124 12.73 9.07 -6.36
N ALA A 125 12.79 7.73 -6.37
CA ALA A 125 13.64 6.98 -7.31
C ALA A 125 13.31 7.33 -8.76
N ILE A 126 12.01 7.40 -9.10
CA ILE A 126 11.56 7.82 -10.44
C ILE A 126 11.95 9.27 -10.74
N ALA A 127 11.80 10.19 -9.78
CA ALA A 127 12.16 11.59 -9.96
C ALA A 127 13.67 11.78 -10.20
N LEU A 128 14.50 11.07 -9.45
CA LEU A 128 15.94 11.05 -9.67
C LEU A 128 16.30 10.45 -11.03
N TYR A 129 15.65 9.36 -11.41
CA TYR A 129 15.80 8.78 -12.74
C TYR A 129 15.46 9.76 -13.85
N GLN A 130 14.36 10.51 -13.76
CA GLN A 130 13.98 11.49 -14.77
C GLN A 130 15.04 12.56 -14.96
N ARG A 131 15.75 12.96 -13.90
CA ARG A 131 16.85 13.93 -13.94
C ARG A 131 18.15 13.33 -14.47
N ALA A 132 18.47 12.10 -14.10
CA ALA A 132 19.73 11.44 -14.42
C ALA A 132 19.74 10.80 -15.81
N ARG A 133 18.59 10.29 -16.29
CA ARG A 133 18.46 9.57 -17.55
C ARG A 133 19.06 10.27 -18.78
N PRO A 134 18.91 11.60 -18.98
CA PRO A 134 19.47 12.28 -20.16
C PRO A 134 20.99 12.18 -20.24
N LYS A 135 21.67 12.07 -19.09
CA LYS A 135 23.14 11.98 -19.00
C LYS A 135 23.65 10.55 -18.87
N LEU A 136 22.96 9.69 -18.14
CA LEU A 136 23.41 8.37 -17.71
C LEU A 136 22.66 7.21 -18.39
N GLY A 137 21.66 7.52 -19.22
CA GLY A 137 20.90 6.52 -19.96
C GLY A 137 19.83 5.81 -19.12
N ARG A 138 19.16 4.83 -19.76
CA ARG A 138 17.99 4.18 -19.14
C ARG A 138 18.32 3.27 -17.96
N TRP A 139 19.53 2.75 -17.92
CA TRP A 139 19.92 1.75 -16.92
C TRP A 139 20.20 2.35 -15.53
N VAL A 140 20.31 3.68 -15.43
CA VAL A 140 20.45 4.38 -14.14
C VAL A 140 19.24 4.17 -13.23
N MET A 141 18.09 3.68 -13.75
CA MET A 141 16.96 3.28 -12.93
C MET A 141 17.29 2.14 -11.95
N MET A 142 18.16 1.20 -12.35
CA MET A 142 18.51 0.05 -11.50
C MET A 142 19.17 0.48 -10.18
N PRO A 143 20.30 1.21 -10.19
CA PRO A 143 20.92 1.65 -8.93
C PRO A 143 20.02 2.60 -8.13
N LEU A 144 19.22 3.46 -8.77
CA LEU A 144 18.29 4.34 -8.07
C LEU A 144 17.12 3.57 -7.44
N GLY A 145 16.59 2.58 -8.14
CA GLY A 145 15.57 1.68 -7.60
C GLY A 145 16.09 0.85 -6.44
N LEU A 146 17.30 0.31 -6.54
CA LEU A 146 17.96 -0.43 -5.47
C LEU A 146 18.23 0.45 -4.24
N ALA A 147 18.69 1.70 -4.45
CA ALA A 147 18.88 2.64 -3.35
C ALA A 147 17.56 2.98 -2.64
N GLY A 148 16.49 3.21 -3.39
CA GLY A 148 15.16 3.42 -2.82
C GLY A 148 14.64 2.19 -2.06
N ALA A 149 14.87 0.98 -2.59
CA ALA A 149 14.52 -0.28 -1.95
C ALA A 149 15.32 -0.52 -0.66
N ALA A 150 16.62 -0.23 -0.68
CA ALA A 150 17.47 -0.32 0.52
C ALA A 150 17.03 0.67 1.61
N LEU A 151 16.69 1.91 1.24
CA LEU A 151 16.13 2.89 2.19
C LEU A 151 14.79 2.42 2.76
N ALA A 152 13.93 1.79 1.95
CA ALA A 152 12.66 1.25 2.43
C ALA A 152 12.85 0.12 3.45
N LEU A 153 13.90 -0.71 3.31
CA LEU A 153 14.26 -1.72 4.30
C LEU A 153 14.84 -1.11 5.57
N ILE A 154 15.75 -0.13 5.44
CA ILE A 154 16.38 0.53 6.60
C ILE A 154 15.35 1.28 7.44
N LEU A 155 14.38 1.90 6.79
CA LEU A 155 13.31 2.67 7.43
C LEU A 155 12.11 1.80 7.82
N ASP A 156 12.17 0.51 7.59
CA ASP A 156 11.11 -0.47 7.85
C ASP A 156 9.73 0.02 7.37
N THR A 157 9.65 0.43 6.10
CA THR A 157 8.39 0.94 5.54
C THR A 157 7.45 -0.21 5.16
N ASP A 158 6.14 0.02 5.27
CA ASP A 158 5.12 -0.93 4.82
C ASP A 158 5.35 -1.32 3.35
N TYR A 159 5.28 -2.61 3.02
CA TYR A 159 5.72 -3.23 1.76
C TYR A 159 7.23 -3.13 1.43
N GLY A 160 8.04 -2.41 2.17
CA GLY A 160 9.51 -2.42 2.11
C GLY A 160 10.10 -2.28 0.71
N ALA A 161 11.20 -3.01 0.47
CA ALA A 161 11.92 -3.01 -0.80
C ALA A 161 11.07 -3.44 -2.00
N LEU A 162 10.19 -4.43 -1.81
CA LEU A 162 9.33 -4.95 -2.88
C LEU A 162 8.24 -3.95 -3.26
N GLY A 163 7.78 -3.12 -2.31
CA GLY A 163 6.89 -2.01 -2.59
C GLY A 163 7.52 -0.97 -3.51
N VAL A 164 8.77 -0.58 -3.26
CA VAL A 164 9.53 0.31 -4.15
C VAL A 164 9.76 -0.35 -5.51
N ALA A 165 10.14 -1.63 -5.54
CA ALA A 165 10.33 -2.39 -6.78
C ALA A 165 9.03 -2.44 -7.63
N LEU A 166 7.86 -2.59 -6.99
CA LEU A 166 6.56 -2.58 -7.67
C LEU A 166 6.30 -1.25 -8.37
N ILE A 167 6.60 -0.12 -7.71
CA ILE A 167 6.42 1.22 -8.27
C ILE A 167 7.39 1.43 -9.46
N VAL A 168 8.65 1.01 -9.32
CA VAL A 168 9.65 1.08 -10.38
C VAL A 168 9.24 0.22 -11.57
N ALA A 169 8.76 -1.00 -11.35
CA ALA A 169 8.22 -1.89 -12.39
C ALA A 169 7.03 -1.27 -13.12
N GLY A 170 6.18 -0.52 -12.43
CA GLY A 170 5.07 0.22 -13.02
C GLY A 170 5.49 1.43 -13.88
N TYR A 171 6.73 1.88 -13.76
CA TYR A 171 7.23 3.06 -14.48
C TYR A 171 8.25 2.73 -15.58
N TRP A 172 9.29 1.94 -15.26
CA TRP A 172 10.51 1.77 -16.08
C TRP A 172 10.32 1.10 -17.44
N PRO A 173 9.53 0.00 -17.60
CA PRO A 173 9.30 -0.61 -18.91
C PRO A 173 8.62 0.37 -19.88
N ALA A 174 9.04 0.37 -21.14
CA ALA A 174 8.48 1.27 -22.15
C ALA A 174 7.03 0.90 -22.50
N SER A 175 6.73 -0.40 -22.62
CA SER A 175 5.40 -0.89 -22.99
C SER A 175 4.49 -1.03 -21.78
N ARG A 176 3.19 -0.81 -21.99
CA ARG A 176 2.18 -1.03 -20.96
C ARG A 176 2.14 -2.49 -20.48
N ARG A 177 2.28 -3.45 -21.41
CA ARG A 177 2.35 -4.87 -21.09
C ARG A 177 3.55 -5.17 -20.21
N GLY A 178 4.73 -4.63 -20.56
CA GLY A 178 5.94 -4.80 -19.75
C GLY A 178 5.79 -4.26 -18.33
N LYS A 179 5.12 -3.11 -18.15
CA LYS A 179 4.81 -2.55 -16.81
C LYS A 179 3.94 -3.50 -15.99
N LEU A 180 2.84 -3.98 -16.56
CA LEU A 180 1.91 -4.87 -15.87
C LEU A 180 2.56 -6.23 -15.55
N LEU A 181 3.31 -6.81 -16.50
CA LEU A 181 4.03 -8.07 -16.27
C LEU A 181 5.14 -7.91 -15.23
N GLY A 182 5.89 -6.80 -15.26
CA GLY A 182 6.90 -6.48 -14.24
C GLY A 182 6.27 -6.34 -12.86
N MET A 183 5.15 -5.62 -12.74
CA MET A 183 4.40 -5.52 -11.49
C MET A 183 3.87 -6.88 -11.02
N ALA A 184 3.30 -7.70 -11.91
CA ALA A 184 2.83 -9.03 -11.56
C ALA A 184 3.97 -9.93 -11.06
N GLY A 185 5.15 -9.87 -11.68
CA GLY A 185 6.34 -10.59 -11.23
C GLY A 185 6.80 -10.16 -9.84
N VAL A 186 6.82 -8.85 -9.54
CA VAL A 186 7.15 -8.35 -8.20
C VAL A 186 6.11 -8.80 -7.18
N LEU A 187 4.82 -8.79 -7.51
CA LEU A 187 3.77 -9.29 -6.61
C LEU A 187 3.91 -10.79 -6.34
N ALA A 188 4.28 -11.57 -7.35
CA ALA A 188 4.56 -12.99 -7.17
C ALA A 188 5.74 -13.20 -6.20
N VAL A 189 6.82 -12.44 -6.35
CA VAL A 189 7.96 -12.48 -5.40
C VAL A 189 7.53 -12.03 -4.00
N LEU A 190 6.72 -10.97 -3.88
CA LEU A 190 6.25 -10.45 -2.61
C LEU A 190 5.45 -11.50 -1.81
N TYR A 191 4.54 -12.20 -2.44
CA TYR A 191 3.65 -13.12 -1.74
C TYR A 191 4.13 -14.58 -1.75
N LEU A 192 4.89 -15.01 -2.76
CA LEU A 192 5.40 -16.38 -2.84
C LEU A 192 6.85 -16.49 -2.35
N GLY A 193 7.63 -15.41 -2.38
CA GLY A 193 9.03 -15.40 -1.96
C GLY A 193 9.20 -15.50 -0.44
N TYR A 194 8.25 -15.02 0.34
CA TYR A 194 8.21 -15.23 1.81
C TYR A 194 7.73 -16.64 2.19
N ALA A 195 7.34 -17.45 1.23
CA ALA A 195 6.97 -18.85 1.44
C ALA A 195 8.19 -19.77 1.71
N SER A 196 9.30 -19.24 2.24
CA SER A 196 10.41 -20.07 2.72
C SER A 196 10.02 -20.90 3.96
N ASP A 197 8.96 -20.52 4.67
CA ASP A 197 8.32 -21.34 5.71
C ASP A 197 7.33 -22.35 5.09
N TRP A 198 7.73 -22.92 3.99
CA TRP A 198 6.98 -23.76 3.07
C TRP A 198 6.35 -25.00 3.69
N PHE A 199 6.47 -25.28 4.94
CA PHE A 199 6.06 -26.56 5.55
C PHE A 199 4.85 -26.51 6.48
N GLN A 200 4.22 -25.34 6.74
CA GLN A 200 3.06 -25.30 7.64
C GLN A 200 1.95 -24.40 7.11
N ASN A 201 0.92 -24.99 6.51
CA ASN A 201 -0.46 -24.44 6.26
C ASN A 201 -0.63 -22.99 5.73
N LEU A 202 0.45 -22.24 5.49
CA LEU A 202 0.44 -20.82 5.10
C LEU A 202 0.23 -20.59 3.60
N TYR A 203 0.21 -21.64 2.80
CA TYR A 203 0.15 -21.53 1.33
C TYR A 203 -1.13 -20.87 0.81
N LEU A 204 -2.26 -21.25 1.39
CA LEU A 204 -3.55 -20.78 0.93
C LEU A 204 -3.69 -19.27 1.15
N ASP A 205 -3.25 -18.76 2.30
CA ASP A 205 -3.34 -17.34 2.64
C ASP A 205 -2.47 -16.48 1.72
N HIS A 206 -1.21 -16.88 1.49
CA HIS A 206 -0.33 -16.15 0.57
C HIS A 206 -0.85 -16.19 -0.86
N PHE A 207 -1.41 -17.31 -1.28
CA PHE A 207 -2.02 -17.44 -2.61
C PHE A 207 -3.27 -16.57 -2.75
N ILE A 208 -4.14 -16.54 -1.74
CA ILE A 208 -5.33 -15.68 -1.69
C ILE A 208 -4.92 -14.20 -1.76
N ARG A 209 -3.91 -13.79 -0.99
CA ARG A 209 -3.36 -12.43 -1.02
C ARG A 209 -2.78 -12.07 -2.39
N LEU A 210 -2.04 -12.99 -3.01
CA LEU A 210 -1.54 -12.79 -4.38
C LEU A 210 -2.69 -12.61 -5.38
N LEU A 211 -3.73 -13.43 -5.31
CA LEU A 211 -4.90 -13.30 -6.17
C LEU A 211 -5.60 -11.94 -6.00
N GLY A 212 -5.77 -11.49 -4.74
CA GLY A 212 -6.30 -10.16 -4.45
C GLY A 212 -5.43 -9.05 -5.07
N ALA A 213 -4.12 -9.11 -4.87
CA ALA A 213 -3.18 -8.14 -5.43
C ALA A 213 -3.19 -8.15 -6.98
N LEU A 214 -3.23 -9.32 -7.61
CA LEU A 214 -3.34 -9.46 -9.07
C LEU A 214 -4.67 -8.94 -9.61
N LEU A 215 -5.77 -9.13 -8.87
CA LEU A 215 -7.07 -8.55 -9.23
C LEU A 215 -7.01 -7.00 -9.19
N GLY A 216 -6.38 -6.42 -8.16
CA GLY A 216 -6.12 -4.99 -8.08
C GLY A 216 -5.30 -4.48 -9.27
N LEU A 217 -4.24 -5.21 -9.66
CA LEU A 217 -3.46 -4.90 -10.86
C LEU A 217 -4.30 -5.05 -12.14
N GLY A 218 -5.19 -6.04 -12.20
CA GLY A 218 -6.16 -6.21 -13.30
C GLY A 218 -7.10 -5.00 -13.44
N LEU A 219 -7.63 -4.47 -12.32
CA LEU A 219 -8.41 -3.22 -12.32
C LEU A 219 -7.57 -2.04 -12.82
N ALA A 220 -6.31 -1.94 -12.41
CA ALA A 220 -5.37 -0.93 -12.92
C ALA A 220 -5.13 -1.08 -14.43
N ALA A 221 -5.07 -2.33 -14.94
CA ALA A 221 -4.95 -2.61 -16.37
C ALA A 221 -6.18 -2.18 -17.18
N LEU A 222 -7.36 -2.14 -16.59
CA LEU A 222 -8.59 -1.64 -17.22
C LEU A 222 -8.70 -0.11 -17.20
N CYS A 223 -7.81 0.59 -16.49
CA CYS A 223 -7.82 2.04 -16.41
C CYS A 223 -7.41 2.65 -17.76
N ARG A 224 -8.25 3.59 -18.23
CA ARG A 224 -7.97 4.43 -19.40
C ARG A 224 -7.58 5.83 -18.89
N PRO A 225 -6.29 6.14 -18.83
CA PRO A 225 -5.79 7.34 -18.18
C PRO A 225 -6.06 8.64 -18.94
N ASP A 226 -6.50 8.55 -20.17
CA ASP A 226 -6.75 9.72 -21.06
C ASP A 226 -8.15 10.32 -20.87
N ARG A 227 -9.00 9.69 -20.04
CA ARG A 227 -10.32 10.25 -19.73
C ARG A 227 -10.20 11.39 -18.71
N PRO A 228 -11.02 12.46 -18.87
CA PRO A 228 -11.08 13.55 -17.90
C PRO A 228 -11.29 13.03 -16.48
N CYS A 229 -10.52 13.54 -15.52
CA CYS A 229 -10.62 13.19 -14.12
C CYS A 229 -10.94 14.44 -13.30
N PRO A 230 -11.92 14.40 -12.40
CA PRO A 230 -12.20 15.51 -11.48
C PRO A 230 -10.95 15.94 -10.71
N ARG A 231 -10.81 17.25 -10.45
CA ARG A 231 -9.66 17.83 -9.72
C ARG A 231 -9.77 17.62 -8.20
N ALA A 232 -9.93 16.39 -7.77
CA ALA A 232 -10.10 16.01 -6.37
C ALA A 232 -8.79 15.55 -5.71
N LYS A 233 -7.64 16.16 -6.07
CA LYS A 233 -6.33 15.70 -5.57
C LYS A 233 -6.20 15.74 -4.05
N TRP A 234 -6.71 16.79 -3.40
CA TRP A 234 -6.64 16.95 -1.96
C TRP A 234 -7.46 15.91 -1.19
N LEU A 235 -8.61 15.51 -1.75
CA LEU A 235 -9.43 14.45 -1.20
C LEU A 235 -8.61 13.15 -1.00
N PHE A 236 -7.86 12.74 -2.03
CA PHE A 236 -7.09 11.49 -1.99
C PHE A 236 -5.86 11.56 -1.06
N TYR A 237 -5.25 12.74 -0.89
CA TYR A 237 -4.19 12.89 0.10
C TYR A 237 -4.75 12.92 1.52
N ALA A 238 -5.83 13.67 1.77
CA ALA A 238 -6.43 13.79 3.09
C ALA A 238 -7.17 12.52 3.54
N ALA A 239 -7.68 11.71 2.60
CA ALA A 239 -8.40 10.49 2.90
C ALA A 239 -7.54 9.47 3.69
N TYR A 240 -6.21 9.44 3.43
CA TYR A 240 -5.35 8.49 4.12
C TYR A 240 -5.22 8.79 5.64
N PRO A 241 -4.78 9.96 6.10
CA PRO A 241 -4.78 10.25 7.53
C PRO A 241 -6.18 10.31 8.14
N ALA A 242 -7.18 10.76 7.40
CA ALA A 242 -8.54 10.91 7.91
C ALA A 242 -9.20 9.56 8.25
N HIS A 243 -9.08 8.54 7.38
CA HIS A 243 -9.68 7.24 7.69
C HIS A 243 -8.98 6.55 8.87
N LEU A 244 -7.65 6.69 9.01
CA LEU A 244 -6.92 6.17 10.16
C LEU A 244 -7.40 6.81 11.47
N ALA A 245 -7.56 8.14 11.48
CA ALA A 245 -8.09 8.87 12.63
C ALA A 245 -9.54 8.46 12.97
N VAL A 246 -10.39 8.25 11.96
CA VAL A 246 -11.76 7.76 12.16
C VAL A 246 -11.76 6.34 12.74
N LEU A 247 -10.97 5.43 12.19
CA LEU A 247 -10.87 4.06 12.70
C LEU A 247 -10.33 4.03 14.13
N LEU A 248 -9.34 4.88 14.44
CA LEU A 248 -8.81 5.01 15.80
C LEU A 248 -9.90 5.48 16.80
N ALA A 249 -10.70 6.48 16.39
CA ALA A 249 -11.82 6.96 17.21
C ALA A 249 -12.89 5.87 17.41
N VAL A 250 -13.25 5.13 16.35
CA VAL A 250 -14.19 4.00 16.43
C VAL A 250 -13.66 2.91 17.36
N ARG A 251 -12.37 2.56 17.26
CA ARG A 251 -11.74 1.57 18.15
C ARG A 251 -11.78 2.00 19.61
N GLY A 252 -11.58 3.29 19.89
CA GLY A 252 -11.70 3.84 21.25
C GLY A 252 -13.10 3.77 21.82
N ILE A 253 -14.14 3.81 20.99
CA ILE A 253 -15.54 3.68 21.41
C ILE A 253 -15.93 2.20 21.65
N VAL A 254 -15.51 1.31 20.76
CA VAL A 254 -15.88 -0.12 20.80
C VAL A 254 -15.03 -0.90 21.82
N GLY A 255 -13.79 -0.50 22.04
CA GLY A 255 -12.85 -1.18 22.96
C GLY A 255 -12.78 -0.58 24.37
N GLY A 256 -13.57 0.43 24.68
CA GLY A 256 -13.75 1.00 26.03
C GLY A 256 -14.93 0.39 26.72
#